data_bbfc01d175fbbe90530af7888afd8cf8
#
_entry.id   bbfc01d175fbbe90530af7888afd8cf8
#
_cell.length_a   1.000
_cell.length_b   1.000
_cell.length_c   1.000
_cell.angle_alpha   90.00
_cell.angle_beta   90.00
_cell.angle_gamma   90.00
#
_symmetry.space_group_name_H-M   'P 1'
#
loop_
_entity.id
_entity.type
_entity.pdbx_description
1 polymer ?
#
loop_
_entity_poly.entity_id
_entity_poly.type
_entity_poly.pdbx_seq_one_letter_code
_entity_poly.pdbx_strand_id
1 'polypeptide(L)'
;MINYLSKPFIWFFKLEAASGLVLLFAAIIALIVSNSGYSEIYFSTLSEYLFIGINDFGLKLSVIHWINDALMAIFFFFVTLEIKREFLQGELSNIKQALLPIIAAVGGMLVPALFYVFINFGDSETLNGWAIPSATDIAFSIGILSLLGSRVPISLKVFLTALAIIDDLGAILIIAFFYTGDLSVKYLLLMILTFVLLLVLNLSLIHI
;
A
#
# COMPACT_ATOMS: atom_id res chain seq x y z
N MET A 1 7.86 34.04 17.43
CA MET A 1 6.74 34.02 16.47
C MET A 1 6.64 32.70 15.73
N ILE A 2 7.74 32.06 15.34
CA ILE A 2 7.78 30.75 14.66
C ILE A 2 7.15 29.60 15.49
N ASN A 3 7.31 29.61 16.80
CA ASN A 3 6.77 28.59 17.71
C ASN A 3 5.23 28.56 17.85
N TYR A 4 4.51 29.61 17.49
CA TYR A 4 3.05 29.64 17.56
C TYR A 4 2.40 29.04 16.32
N LEU A 5 3.01 29.21 15.15
CA LEU A 5 2.52 28.62 13.88
C LEU A 5 2.83 27.12 13.75
N SER A 6 3.90 26.67 14.43
CA SER A 6 4.27 25.23 14.39
C SER A 6 3.46 24.35 15.35
N LYS A 7 2.89 24.90 16.43
CA LYS A 7 2.12 24.13 17.42
C LYS A 7 0.91 23.37 16.85
N PRO A 8 0.00 24.00 16.07
CA PRO A 8 -1.12 23.29 15.48
C PRO A 8 -0.67 22.24 14.45
N PHE A 9 0.43 22.52 13.72
CA PHE A 9 1.02 21.60 12.76
C PHE A 9 1.62 20.37 13.45
N ILE A 10 2.43 20.59 14.50
CA ILE A 10 3.01 19.51 15.31
C ILE A 10 1.91 18.71 16.02
N TRP A 11 0.86 19.35 16.50
CA TRP A 11 -0.29 18.69 17.11
C TRP A 11 -1.02 17.82 16.09
N PHE A 12 -1.28 18.33 14.87
CA PHE A 12 -1.91 17.58 13.79
C PHE A 12 -1.13 16.32 13.45
N PHE A 13 0.20 16.42 13.28
CA PHE A 13 1.03 15.25 12.96
C PHE A 13 1.20 14.25 14.12
N LYS A 14 0.84 14.64 15.35
CA LYS A 14 0.78 13.73 16.50
C LYS A 14 -0.54 12.95 16.57
N LEU A 15 -1.53 13.32 15.79
CA LEU A 15 -2.77 12.54 15.70
C LEU A 15 -2.51 11.26 14.90
N GLU A 16 -2.86 10.12 15.46
CA GLU A 16 -2.82 8.83 14.75
C GLU A 16 -3.66 8.86 13.45
N ALA A 17 -4.70 9.69 13.42
CA ALA A 17 -5.59 9.90 12.28
C ALA A 17 -5.03 10.83 11.19
N ALA A 18 -3.90 11.52 11.42
CA ALA A 18 -3.44 12.58 10.50
C ALA A 18 -3.12 12.05 9.11
N SER A 19 -2.46 10.90 9.01
CA SER A 19 -2.12 10.26 7.73
C SER A 19 -3.37 9.91 6.93
N GLY A 20 -4.35 9.27 7.57
CA GLY A 20 -5.62 8.91 6.94
C GLY A 20 -6.43 10.13 6.49
N LEU A 21 -6.44 11.22 7.26
CA LEU A 21 -7.12 12.46 6.87
C LEU A 21 -6.44 13.13 5.67
N VAL A 22 -5.11 13.19 5.62
CA VAL A 22 -4.37 13.73 4.47
C VAL A 22 -4.64 12.90 3.23
N LEU A 23 -4.62 11.57 3.34
CA LEU A 23 -4.92 10.66 2.25
C LEU A 23 -6.35 10.85 1.73
N LEU A 24 -7.35 10.88 2.62
CA LEU A 24 -8.74 11.13 2.26
C LEU A 24 -8.91 12.45 1.53
N PHE A 25 -8.29 13.53 2.04
CA PHE A 25 -8.36 14.85 1.42
C PHE A 25 -7.71 14.87 0.04
N ALA A 26 -6.54 14.24 -0.11
CA ALA A 26 -5.86 14.10 -1.39
C ALA A 26 -6.70 13.30 -2.41
N ALA A 27 -7.31 12.20 -1.98
CA ALA A 27 -8.19 11.39 -2.81
C ALA A 27 -9.42 12.17 -3.30
N ILE A 28 -10.08 12.94 -2.41
CA ILE A 28 -11.21 13.79 -2.77
C ILE A 28 -10.80 14.84 -3.80
N ILE A 29 -9.66 15.52 -3.60
CA ILE A 29 -9.15 16.50 -4.57
C ILE A 29 -8.88 15.82 -5.92
N ALA A 30 -8.19 14.68 -5.92
CA ALA A 30 -7.90 13.95 -7.14
C ALA A 30 -9.17 13.57 -7.91
N LEU A 31 -10.22 13.08 -7.20
CA LEU A 31 -11.52 12.77 -7.79
C LEU A 31 -12.20 14.00 -8.38
N ILE A 32 -12.18 15.13 -7.68
CA ILE A 32 -12.77 16.38 -8.17
C ILE A 32 -12.04 16.86 -9.42
N VAL A 33 -10.70 16.89 -9.39
CA VAL A 33 -9.89 17.38 -10.51
C VAL A 33 -10.03 16.46 -11.72
N SER A 34 -9.94 15.14 -11.55
CA SER A 34 -10.04 14.17 -12.64
C SER A 34 -11.41 14.14 -13.32
N ASN A 35 -12.47 14.57 -12.63
CA ASN A 35 -13.84 14.64 -13.17
C ASN A 35 -14.30 16.08 -13.49
N SER A 36 -13.41 17.06 -13.46
CA SER A 36 -13.69 18.46 -13.75
C SER A 36 -13.19 18.86 -15.15
N GLY A 37 -13.41 20.11 -15.54
CA GLY A 37 -12.83 20.69 -16.77
C GLY A 37 -11.29 20.72 -16.77
N TYR A 38 -10.63 20.40 -15.65
CA TYR A 38 -9.17 20.28 -15.54
C TYR A 38 -8.63 18.86 -15.74
N SER A 39 -9.50 17.91 -16.08
CA SER A 39 -9.11 16.49 -16.24
C SER A 39 -8.00 16.30 -17.28
N GLU A 40 -8.07 17.01 -18.40
CA GLU A 40 -7.04 16.95 -19.46
C GLU A 40 -5.66 17.41 -18.95
N ILE A 41 -5.62 18.51 -18.19
CA ILE A 41 -4.38 19.02 -17.58
C ILE A 41 -3.85 18.03 -16.55
N TYR A 42 -4.74 17.43 -15.74
CA TYR A 42 -4.37 16.44 -14.75
C TYR A 42 -3.70 15.21 -15.37
N PHE A 43 -4.33 14.59 -16.36
CA PHE A 43 -3.80 13.39 -17.01
C PHE A 43 -2.58 13.69 -17.90
N SER A 44 -2.53 14.84 -18.56
CA SER A 44 -1.33 15.24 -19.30
C SER A 44 -0.13 15.45 -18.40
N THR A 45 -0.30 16.07 -17.24
CA THR A 45 0.76 16.24 -16.23
C THR A 45 1.27 14.90 -15.72
N LEU A 46 0.39 13.93 -15.45
CA LEU A 46 0.79 12.58 -15.03
C LEU A 46 1.54 11.82 -16.13
N SER A 47 1.30 12.15 -17.38
CA SER A 47 1.95 11.54 -18.56
C SER A 47 3.27 12.21 -18.92
N GLU A 48 3.58 13.39 -18.35
CA GLU A 48 4.85 14.09 -18.60
C GLU A 48 6.05 13.28 -18.11
N TYR A 49 7.15 13.36 -18.87
CA TYR A 49 8.37 12.63 -18.56
C TYR A 49 9.30 13.42 -17.66
N LEU A 50 9.66 12.82 -16.52
CA LEU A 50 10.65 13.34 -15.60
C LEU A 50 11.94 12.52 -15.70
N PHE A 51 13.07 13.20 -15.97
CA PHE A 51 14.39 12.58 -15.95
C PHE A 51 15.06 12.81 -14.59
N ILE A 52 15.46 11.73 -13.93
CA ILE A 52 16.28 11.77 -12.72
C ILE A 52 17.58 11.04 -13.00
N GLY A 53 18.70 11.78 -13.03
CA GLY A 53 20.00 11.24 -13.35
C GLY A 53 21.09 12.29 -13.43
N ILE A 54 22.32 11.82 -13.72
CA ILE A 54 23.50 12.66 -13.90
C ILE A 54 24.03 12.41 -15.30
N ASN A 55 24.14 13.46 -16.13
CA ASN A 55 24.47 13.39 -17.57
C ASN A 55 23.51 12.42 -18.30
N ASP A 56 24.07 11.44 -19.02
CA ASP A 56 23.30 10.42 -19.75
C ASP A 56 22.93 9.20 -18.91
N PHE A 57 23.38 9.15 -17.66
CA PHE A 57 23.08 8.05 -16.75
C PHE A 57 21.91 8.42 -15.84
N GLY A 58 20.73 7.90 -16.14
CA GLY A 58 19.53 8.19 -15.37
C GLY A 58 18.30 7.45 -15.88
N LEU A 59 17.19 7.67 -15.21
CA LEU A 59 15.87 7.12 -15.54
C LEU A 59 14.97 8.24 -16.04
N LYS A 60 14.40 8.04 -17.22
CA LYS A 60 13.39 8.92 -17.81
C LYS A 60 12.06 8.17 -17.83
N LEU A 61 11.22 8.46 -16.85
CA LEU A 61 9.90 7.84 -16.70
C LEU A 61 8.83 8.93 -16.63
N SER A 62 7.60 8.59 -16.98
CA SER A 62 6.49 9.52 -16.75
C SER A 62 6.21 9.67 -15.25
N VAL A 63 5.59 10.78 -14.86
CA VAL A 63 5.24 11.06 -13.46
C VAL A 63 4.42 9.92 -12.86
N ILE A 64 3.47 9.37 -13.62
CA ILE A 64 2.66 8.23 -13.16
C ILE A 64 3.51 6.97 -12.91
N HIS A 65 4.53 6.70 -13.73
CA HIS A 65 5.44 5.58 -13.51
C HIS A 65 6.36 5.82 -12.30
N TRP A 66 6.80 7.07 -12.06
CA TRP A 66 7.53 7.40 -10.83
C TRP A 66 6.69 7.13 -9.59
N ILE A 67 5.39 7.44 -9.63
CA ILE A 67 4.47 7.17 -8.53
C ILE A 67 4.27 5.65 -8.38
N ASN A 68 3.90 4.97 -9.45
CA ASN A 68 3.52 3.56 -9.41
C ASN A 68 4.69 2.61 -9.17
N ASP A 69 5.89 2.94 -9.63
CA ASP A 69 7.05 2.04 -9.52
C ASP A 69 7.95 2.44 -8.34
N ALA A 70 8.40 3.71 -8.30
CA ALA A 70 9.36 4.14 -7.28
C ALA A 70 8.72 4.32 -5.89
N LEU A 71 7.58 5.02 -5.79
CA LEU A 71 6.92 5.22 -4.50
C LEU A 71 6.28 3.92 -4.01
N MET A 72 5.73 3.08 -4.90
CA MET A 72 5.20 1.77 -4.51
C MET A 72 6.30 0.82 -4.03
N ALA A 73 7.51 0.88 -4.58
CA ALA A 73 8.63 0.10 -4.05
C ALA A 73 8.96 0.48 -2.60
N ILE A 74 8.94 1.78 -2.28
CA ILE A 74 9.11 2.28 -0.90
C ILE A 74 7.96 1.81 0.00
N PHE A 75 6.73 1.90 -0.49
CA PHE A 75 5.55 1.42 0.24
C PHE A 75 5.67 -0.07 0.59
N PHE A 76 5.95 -0.93 -0.39
CA PHE A 76 6.12 -2.36 -0.15
C PHE A 76 7.30 -2.69 0.77
N PHE A 77 8.36 -1.89 0.76
CA PHE A 77 9.43 -2.02 1.72
C PHE A 77 8.94 -1.80 3.16
N PHE A 78 8.18 -0.73 3.40
CA PHE A 78 7.60 -0.47 4.72
C PHE A 78 6.60 -1.55 5.15
N VAL A 79 5.69 -1.96 4.26
CA VAL A 79 4.72 -3.04 4.53
C VAL A 79 5.45 -4.34 4.89
N THR A 80 6.53 -4.69 4.17
CA THR A 80 7.32 -5.90 4.48
C THR A 80 7.98 -5.82 5.86
N LEU A 81 8.48 -4.65 6.27
CA LEU A 81 9.01 -4.45 7.62
C LEU A 81 7.92 -4.59 8.69
N GLU A 82 6.72 -4.07 8.43
CA GLU A 82 5.57 -4.20 9.33
C GLU A 82 5.12 -5.65 9.45
N ILE A 83 4.98 -6.36 8.33
CA ILE A 83 4.68 -7.81 8.30
C ILE A 83 5.71 -8.58 9.14
N LYS A 84 7.01 -8.32 8.93
CA LYS A 84 8.08 -8.96 9.71
C LYS A 84 7.94 -8.70 11.20
N ARG A 85 7.61 -7.48 11.60
CA ARG A 85 7.40 -7.11 13.00
C ARG A 85 6.22 -7.87 13.60
N GLU A 86 5.10 -7.93 12.90
CA GLU A 86 3.89 -8.64 13.34
C GLU A 86 4.09 -10.15 13.47
N PHE A 87 4.84 -10.76 12.55
CA PHE A 87 5.18 -12.19 12.65
C PHE A 87 6.11 -12.51 13.81
N LEU A 88 7.04 -11.62 14.15
CA LEU A 88 8.03 -11.88 15.20
C LEU A 88 7.55 -11.48 16.61
N GLN A 89 6.77 -10.40 16.74
CA GLN A 89 6.45 -9.78 18.02
C GLN A 89 4.98 -9.37 18.18
N GLY A 90 4.18 -9.48 17.12
CA GLY A 90 2.78 -9.03 17.10
C GLY A 90 1.78 -10.18 17.18
N GLU A 91 0.54 -9.88 16.85
CA GLU A 91 -0.60 -10.80 16.89
C GLU A 91 -0.49 -11.98 15.94
N LEU A 92 0.26 -11.82 14.82
CA LEU A 92 0.52 -12.89 13.85
C LEU A 92 1.58 -13.90 14.35
N SER A 93 2.25 -13.65 15.46
CA SER A 93 3.22 -14.59 16.06
C SER A 93 2.56 -15.84 16.61
N ASN A 94 1.26 -15.79 16.95
CA ASN A 94 0.48 -16.91 17.45
C ASN A 94 -0.63 -17.28 16.48
N ILE A 95 -0.56 -18.49 15.89
CA ILE A 95 -1.54 -18.99 14.91
C ILE A 95 -2.98 -18.91 15.41
N LYS A 96 -3.23 -19.13 16.69
CA LYS A 96 -4.59 -19.08 17.25
C LYS A 96 -5.17 -17.66 17.25
N GLN A 97 -4.33 -16.65 17.45
CA GLN A 97 -4.73 -15.23 17.41
C GLN A 97 -4.82 -14.73 15.98
N ALA A 98 -3.92 -15.19 15.11
CA ALA A 98 -3.90 -14.84 13.69
C ALA A 98 -5.06 -15.44 12.89
N LEU A 99 -5.65 -16.55 13.33
CA LEU A 99 -6.66 -17.28 12.55
C LEU A 99 -7.89 -16.44 12.21
N LEU A 100 -8.39 -15.65 13.15
CA LEU A 100 -9.55 -14.79 12.92
C LEU A 100 -9.26 -13.66 11.91
N PRO A 101 -8.18 -12.87 12.05
CA PRO A 101 -7.77 -11.91 11.01
C PRO A 101 -7.55 -12.56 9.65
N ILE A 102 -6.92 -13.74 9.56
CA ILE A 102 -6.69 -14.44 8.30
C ILE A 102 -8.01 -14.79 7.60
N ILE A 103 -8.95 -15.41 8.32
CA ILE A 103 -10.25 -15.78 7.75
C ILE A 103 -11.03 -14.52 7.31
N ALA A 104 -10.98 -13.47 8.12
CA ALA A 104 -11.64 -12.21 7.81
C ALA A 104 -11.02 -11.53 6.57
N ALA A 105 -9.69 -11.53 6.44
CA ALA A 105 -8.99 -10.98 5.28
C ALA A 105 -9.32 -11.76 4.00
N VAL A 106 -9.23 -13.10 4.05
CA VAL A 106 -9.61 -13.95 2.91
C VAL A 106 -11.07 -13.70 2.50
N GLY A 107 -11.98 -13.60 3.46
CA GLY A 107 -13.38 -13.25 3.18
C GLY A 107 -13.54 -11.84 2.60
N GLY A 108 -12.81 -10.87 3.16
CA GLY A 108 -12.79 -9.47 2.73
C GLY A 108 -12.28 -9.28 1.30
N MET A 109 -11.31 -10.11 0.87
CA MET A 109 -10.82 -10.13 -0.52
C MET A 109 -11.75 -10.89 -1.47
N LEU A 110 -12.18 -12.11 -1.09
CA LEU A 110 -12.95 -12.98 -1.98
C LEU A 110 -14.37 -12.48 -2.25
N VAL A 111 -15.06 -11.99 -1.22
CA VAL A 111 -16.46 -11.61 -1.38
C VAL A 111 -16.64 -10.41 -2.34
N PRO A 112 -15.92 -9.29 -2.21
CA PRO A 112 -16.02 -8.20 -3.19
C PRO A 112 -15.56 -8.62 -4.58
N ALA A 113 -14.51 -9.44 -4.70
CA ALA A 113 -14.04 -9.96 -5.97
C ALA A 113 -15.11 -10.81 -6.68
N LEU A 114 -15.79 -11.70 -5.96
CA LEU A 114 -16.89 -12.50 -6.50
C LEU A 114 -18.08 -11.64 -6.94
N PHE A 115 -18.46 -10.63 -6.15
CA PHE A 115 -19.50 -9.69 -6.54
C PHE A 115 -19.12 -8.91 -7.80
N TYR A 116 -17.87 -8.47 -7.89
CA TYR A 116 -17.37 -7.77 -9.08
C TYR A 116 -17.44 -8.65 -10.32
N VAL A 117 -16.94 -9.89 -10.23
CA VAL A 117 -16.99 -10.88 -11.32
C VAL A 117 -18.45 -11.16 -11.72
N PHE A 118 -19.34 -11.34 -10.76
CA PHE A 118 -20.75 -11.63 -11.02
C PHE A 118 -21.45 -10.48 -11.76
N ILE A 119 -21.19 -9.22 -11.36
CA ILE A 119 -21.82 -8.06 -12.00
C ILE A 119 -21.26 -7.80 -13.40
N ASN A 120 -19.96 -8.01 -13.59
CA ASN A 120 -19.28 -7.77 -14.87
C ASN A 120 -19.16 -9.04 -15.74
N PHE A 121 -19.91 -10.08 -15.43
CA PHE A 121 -19.86 -11.33 -16.15
C PHE A 121 -20.30 -11.15 -17.61
N GLY A 122 -19.40 -11.49 -18.53
CA GLY A 122 -19.66 -11.35 -19.98
C GLY A 122 -18.95 -10.17 -20.64
N ASP A 123 -18.37 -9.25 -19.88
CA ASP A 123 -17.54 -8.17 -20.39
C ASP A 123 -16.06 -8.41 -20.02
N SER A 124 -15.28 -8.86 -21.01
CA SER A 124 -13.87 -9.21 -20.81
C SER A 124 -12.98 -8.02 -20.46
N GLU A 125 -13.38 -6.81 -20.83
CA GLU A 125 -12.60 -5.60 -20.59
C GLU A 125 -12.70 -5.16 -19.13
N THR A 126 -13.91 -5.09 -18.61
CA THR A 126 -14.15 -4.75 -17.20
C THR A 126 -13.78 -5.89 -16.26
N LEU A 127 -13.91 -7.15 -16.69
CA LEU A 127 -13.60 -8.32 -15.86
C LEU A 127 -12.15 -8.34 -15.37
N ASN A 128 -11.20 -7.76 -16.10
CA ASN A 128 -9.81 -7.66 -15.66
C ASN A 128 -9.62 -6.86 -14.37
N GLY A 129 -10.60 -6.04 -13.98
CA GLY A 129 -10.57 -5.25 -12.74
C GLY A 129 -11.06 -5.99 -11.49
N TRP A 130 -11.25 -7.32 -11.53
CA TRP A 130 -11.86 -8.10 -10.45
C TRP A 130 -11.19 -7.96 -9.08
N ALA A 131 -9.88 -7.69 -9.05
CA ALA A 131 -9.13 -7.55 -7.81
C ALA A 131 -9.17 -6.12 -7.22
N ILE A 132 -9.62 -5.11 -7.98
CA ILE A 132 -9.66 -3.71 -7.50
C ILE A 132 -10.47 -3.56 -6.21
N PRO A 133 -11.69 -4.11 -6.08
CA PRO A 133 -12.48 -3.96 -4.86
C PRO A 133 -12.01 -4.82 -3.69
N SER A 134 -11.03 -5.69 -3.87
CA SER A 134 -10.45 -6.51 -2.80
C SER A 134 -9.22 -5.87 -2.14
N ALA A 135 -8.72 -4.76 -2.67
CA ALA A 135 -7.60 -4.03 -2.04
C ALA A 135 -8.09 -3.16 -0.88
N THR A 136 -7.41 -3.24 0.27
CA THR A 136 -7.73 -2.46 1.48
C THR A 136 -6.61 -1.45 1.76
N ASP A 137 -6.97 -0.23 2.16
CA ASP A 137 -6.03 0.79 2.62
C ASP A 137 -5.98 0.81 4.15
N ILE A 138 -4.86 0.34 4.71
CA ILE A 138 -4.62 0.29 6.16
C ILE A 138 -4.58 1.70 6.77
N ALA A 139 -3.94 2.67 6.12
CA ALA A 139 -3.81 4.03 6.65
C ALA A 139 -5.18 4.73 6.71
N PHE A 140 -6.01 4.53 5.68
CA PHE A 140 -7.37 5.03 5.64
C PHE A 140 -8.25 4.39 6.72
N SER A 141 -8.21 3.08 6.85
CA SER A 141 -9.02 2.33 7.82
C SER A 141 -8.66 2.67 9.26
N ILE A 142 -7.37 2.71 9.61
CA ILE A 142 -6.89 3.13 10.93
C ILE A 142 -7.16 4.62 11.17
N GLY A 143 -7.02 5.46 10.14
CA GLY A 143 -7.33 6.88 10.21
C GLY A 143 -8.77 7.12 10.63
N ILE A 144 -9.75 6.49 9.97
CA ILE A 144 -11.18 6.59 10.34
C ILE A 144 -11.41 6.03 11.74
N LEU A 145 -10.81 4.89 12.08
CA LEU A 145 -10.97 4.28 13.39
C LEU A 145 -10.41 5.19 14.51
N SER A 146 -9.32 5.89 14.23
CA SER A 146 -8.71 6.84 15.17
C SER A 146 -9.55 8.10 15.41
N LEU A 147 -10.40 8.50 14.45
CA LEU A 147 -11.37 9.59 14.64
C LEU A 147 -12.42 9.26 15.71
N LEU A 148 -12.72 7.98 15.91
CA LEU A 148 -13.63 7.54 16.98
C LEU A 148 -12.97 7.56 18.37
N GLY A 149 -11.64 7.72 18.42
CA GLY A 149 -10.85 7.91 19.62
C GLY A 149 -10.97 6.78 20.65
N SER A 150 -11.16 7.16 21.91
CA SER A 150 -11.27 6.21 23.04
C SER A 150 -12.53 5.33 23.04
N ARG A 151 -13.49 5.58 22.15
CA ARG A 151 -14.70 4.75 22.02
C ARG A 151 -14.40 3.39 21.39
N VAL A 152 -13.27 3.25 20.73
CA VAL A 152 -12.86 2.01 20.06
C VAL A 152 -11.98 1.19 21.00
N PRO A 153 -12.35 -0.07 21.31
CA PRO A 153 -11.51 -0.98 22.07
C PRO A 153 -10.15 -1.22 21.37
N ILE A 154 -9.09 -1.32 22.16
CA ILE A 154 -7.73 -1.56 21.64
C ILE A 154 -7.68 -2.88 20.85
N SER A 155 -8.38 -3.92 21.31
CA SER A 155 -8.47 -5.21 20.61
C SER A 155 -9.03 -5.10 19.18
N LEU A 156 -9.94 -4.16 18.93
CA LEU A 156 -10.48 -3.93 17.58
C LEU A 156 -9.44 -3.22 16.68
N LYS A 157 -8.67 -2.29 17.22
CA LYS A 157 -7.56 -1.65 16.48
C LYS A 157 -6.51 -2.69 16.08
N VAL A 158 -6.11 -3.54 17.04
CA VAL A 158 -5.15 -4.62 16.83
C VAL A 158 -5.66 -5.62 15.76
N PHE A 159 -6.91 -6.05 15.89
CA PHE A 159 -7.54 -6.92 14.90
C PHE A 159 -7.55 -6.29 13.50
N LEU A 160 -7.93 -5.03 13.39
CA LEU A 160 -7.96 -4.32 12.09
C LEU A 160 -6.57 -4.18 11.49
N THR A 161 -5.55 -3.90 12.31
CA THR A 161 -4.15 -3.83 11.86
C THR A 161 -3.68 -5.19 11.33
N ALA A 162 -3.92 -6.27 12.07
CA ALA A 162 -3.54 -7.61 11.65
C ALA A 162 -4.28 -8.04 10.35
N LEU A 163 -5.57 -7.72 10.24
CA LEU A 163 -6.38 -7.97 9.06
C LEU A 163 -5.80 -7.23 7.84
N ALA A 164 -5.53 -5.94 7.98
CA ALA A 164 -5.04 -5.12 6.88
C ALA A 164 -3.64 -5.55 6.40
N ILE A 165 -2.76 -5.99 7.31
CA ILE A 165 -1.44 -6.55 6.96
C ILE A 165 -1.58 -7.84 6.14
N ILE A 166 -2.56 -8.69 6.47
CA ILE A 166 -2.83 -9.91 5.71
C ILE A 166 -3.44 -9.58 4.34
N ASP A 167 -4.33 -8.60 4.27
CA ASP A 167 -4.90 -8.10 3.04
C ASP A 167 -3.83 -7.55 2.10
N ASP A 168 -2.90 -6.75 2.60
CA ASP A 168 -1.77 -6.22 1.81
C ASP A 168 -0.91 -7.35 1.26
N LEU A 169 -0.61 -8.37 2.07
CA LEU A 169 0.10 -9.56 1.62
C LEU A 169 -0.69 -10.30 0.53
N GLY A 170 -2.01 -10.45 0.71
CA GLY A 170 -2.91 -11.03 -0.27
C GLY A 170 -2.94 -10.25 -1.58
N ALA A 171 -3.01 -8.92 -1.51
CA ALA A 171 -2.97 -8.05 -2.68
C ALA A 171 -1.65 -8.19 -3.47
N ILE A 172 -0.50 -8.25 -2.77
CA ILE A 172 0.81 -8.50 -3.39
C ILE A 172 0.79 -9.83 -4.17
N LEU A 173 0.27 -10.90 -3.56
CA LEU A 173 0.18 -12.21 -4.19
C LEU A 173 -0.76 -12.19 -5.41
N ILE A 174 -1.90 -11.52 -5.30
CA ILE A 174 -2.85 -11.37 -6.42
C ILE A 174 -2.17 -10.62 -7.57
N ILE A 175 -1.49 -9.51 -7.31
CA ILE A 175 -0.76 -8.77 -8.35
C ILE A 175 0.31 -9.65 -8.99
N ALA A 176 1.09 -10.36 -8.18
CA ALA A 176 2.19 -11.19 -8.66
C ALA A 176 1.71 -12.35 -9.55
N PHE A 177 0.56 -12.97 -9.24
CA PHE A 177 0.08 -14.14 -9.99
C PHE A 177 -0.86 -13.79 -11.14
N PHE A 178 -1.64 -12.73 -11.05
CA PHE A 178 -2.72 -12.44 -12.00
C PHE A 178 -2.50 -11.19 -12.84
N TYR A 179 -1.72 -10.24 -12.35
CA TYR A 179 -1.51 -8.94 -13.02
C TYR A 179 -0.07 -8.72 -13.51
N THR A 180 0.84 -9.64 -13.18
CA THR A 180 2.18 -9.59 -13.74
C THR A 180 2.15 -10.11 -15.17
N GLY A 181 2.57 -9.28 -16.11
CA GLY A 181 2.79 -9.68 -17.49
C GLY A 181 4.03 -10.60 -17.63
N ASP A 182 4.81 -10.43 -18.69
CA ASP A 182 6.02 -11.22 -18.90
C ASP A 182 7.04 -11.04 -17.78
N LEU A 183 7.24 -12.08 -16.97
CA LEU A 183 8.27 -12.09 -15.94
C LEU A 183 9.66 -12.05 -16.60
N SER A 184 10.36 -10.96 -16.43
CA SER A 184 11.75 -10.86 -16.88
C SER A 184 12.67 -11.65 -15.95
N VAL A 185 13.21 -12.75 -16.45
CA VAL A 185 14.19 -13.60 -15.73
C VAL A 185 15.38 -12.77 -15.22
N LYS A 186 15.81 -11.75 -15.96
CA LYS A 186 16.90 -10.85 -15.55
C LYS A 186 16.57 -10.13 -14.23
N TYR A 187 15.38 -9.56 -14.08
CA TYR A 187 14.99 -8.84 -12.86
C TYR A 187 14.71 -9.80 -11.70
N LEU A 188 14.19 -11.01 -12.00
CA LEU A 188 14.04 -12.06 -11.00
C LEU A 188 15.39 -12.48 -10.41
N LEU A 189 16.39 -12.69 -11.26
CA LEU A 189 17.77 -13.02 -10.82
C LEU A 189 18.41 -11.88 -10.01
N LEU A 190 18.20 -10.63 -10.42
CA LEU A 190 18.66 -9.46 -9.66
C LEU A 190 18.01 -9.39 -8.27
N MET A 191 16.70 -9.65 -8.19
CA MET A 191 15.97 -9.71 -6.93
C MET A 191 16.53 -10.80 -6.01
N ILE A 192 16.73 -12.02 -6.53
CA ILE A 192 17.33 -13.14 -5.75
C ILE A 192 18.73 -12.79 -5.30
N LEU A 193 19.56 -12.23 -6.18
CA LEU A 193 20.92 -11.82 -5.86
C LEU A 193 20.95 -10.78 -4.73
N THR A 194 20.10 -9.77 -4.82
CA THR A 194 19.97 -8.73 -3.78
C THR A 194 19.49 -9.32 -2.47
N PHE A 195 18.54 -10.24 -2.49
CA PHE A 195 18.05 -10.92 -1.29
C PHE A 195 19.15 -11.75 -0.62
N VAL A 196 19.90 -12.53 -1.40
CA VAL A 196 21.05 -13.31 -0.88
C VAL A 196 22.12 -12.39 -0.29
N LEU A 197 22.44 -11.27 -0.96
CA LEU A 197 23.38 -10.29 -0.45
C LEU A 197 22.94 -9.72 0.91
N LEU A 198 21.66 -9.36 1.03
CA LEU A 198 21.08 -8.85 2.28
C LEU A 198 21.13 -9.91 3.40
N LEU A 199 20.87 -11.18 3.08
CA LEU A 199 21.00 -12.27 4.05
C LEU A 199 22.45 -12.43 4.54
N VAL A 200 23.42 -12.39 3.63
CA VAL A 200 24.85 -12.49 3.98
C VAL A 200 25.27 -11.30 4.85
N LEU A 201 24.85 -10.09 4.51
CA LEU A 201 25.12 -8.90 5.32
C LEU A 201 24.49 -9.00 6.72
N ASN A 202 23.25 -9.47 6.80
CA ASN A 202 22.57 -9.65 8.08
C ASN A 202 23.26 -10.70 8.96
N LEU A 203 23.68 -11.81 8.39
CA LEU A 203 24.47 -12.83 9.11
C LEU A 203 25.83 -12.28 9.55
N SER A 204 26.50 -11.47 8.73
CA SER A 204 27.78 -10.83 9.07
C SER A 204 27.65 -9.82 10.22
N LEU A 205 26.53 -9.06 10.27
CA LEU A 205 26.29 -8.06 11.33
C LEU A 205 25.88 -8.69 12.68
N ILE A 206 25.37 -9.93 12.68
CA ILE A 206 25.02 -10.66 13.92
C ILE A 206 26.29 -11.17 14.62
N HIS A 207 27.40 -11.28 13.90
CA HIS A 207 28.67 -11.78 14.44
C HIS A 207 29.63 -10.66 14.88
N ILE A 208 29.22 -9.39 14.85
CA ILE A 208 29.94 -8.23 15.41
C ILE A 208 29.24 -7.76 16.69
#